data_876a7582ebe8e9343abc0e7709ac0895
#
_entry.id   876a7582ebe8e9343abc0e7709ac0895
#
_cell.length_a   1.000
_cell.length_b   1.000
_cell.length_c   1.000
_cell.angle_alpha   90.00
_cell.angle_beta   90.00
_cell.angle_gamma   90.00
#
_symmetry.space_group_name_H-M   'P 1'
#
loop_
_entity.id
_entity.type
_entity.pdbx_description
1 polymer ?
#
loop_
_entity_poly.entity_id
_entity_poly.type
_entity_poly.pdbx_seq_one_letter_code
_entity_poly.pdbx_strand_id
1 'polypeptide(L)'
;PKGKIFKYNEKSGVTDTLETGLIEANTFVANPSFSSDQTKFIYSQCNYKEGTTNIECELYFKVFENGKWSRPIKFPEEVNQKNYSSTQASIVKDNLTGLDRMYFASNRPDGKGGYDVYTVLIRDDGSCSAAENLEIINTPGDEYSPYYSTKSKSLYFSSNYHNGFGGLD
;
A
#
# COMPACT_ATOMS: atom_id res chain seq x y z
N PRO A 1 13.27 13.49 -10.51
CA PRO A 1 13.96 12.48 -9.71
C PRO A 1 13.07 11.25 -9.62
N LYS A 2 13.62 10.08 -10.00
CA LYS A 2 12.88 8.81 -9.86
C LYS A 2 12.99 8.38 -8.40
N GLY A 3 11.88 8.26 -7.69
CA GLY A 3 11.83 7.67 -6.35
C GLY A 3 12.23 6.20 -6.43
N LYS A 4 13.10 5.76 -5.51
CA LYS A 4 13.54 4.38 -5.39
C LYS A 4 13.32 3.91 -3.95
N ILE A 5 13.13 2.62 -3.76
CA ILE A 5 13.08 2.00 -2.46
C ILE A 5 14.46 1.44 -2.13
N PHE A 6 14.97 1.75 -0.94
CA PHE A 6 16.26 1.27 -0.45
C PHE A 6 16.04 0.25 0.67
N LYS A 7 16.91 -0.73 0.73
CA LYS A 7 17.02 -1.71 1.81
C LYS A 7 18.36 -1.49 2.53
N TYR A 8 18.31 -1.29 3.82
CA TYR A 8 19.49 -1.24 4.69
C TYR A 8 19.63 -2.55 5.48
N ASN A 9 20.80 -3.15 5.46
CA ASN A 9 21.11 -4.34 6.24
C ASN A 9 21.92 -3.94 7.49
N GLU A 10 21.32 -4.04 8.66
CA GLU A 10 21.94 -3.63 9.93
C GLU A 10 23.21 -4.45 10.27
N LYS A 11 23.26 -5.73 9.88
CA LYS A 11 24.42 -6.59 10.20
C LYS A 11 25.63 -6.28 9.35
N SER A 12 25.45 -5.97 8.07
CA SER A 12 26.54 -5.65 7.15
C SER A 12 26.82 -4.17 6.98
N GLY A 13 25.89 -3.29 7.42
CA GLY A 13 25.96 -1.86 7.21
C GLY A 13 25.75 -1.43 5.74
N VAL A 14 25.29 -2.33 4.88
CA VAL A 14 25.16 -2.09 3.44
C VAL A 14 23.75 -1.60 3.11
N THR A 15 23.68 -0.58 2.24
CA THR A 15 22.44 -0.10 1.65
C THR A 15 22.38 -0.49 0.17
N ASP A 16 21.33 -1.20 -0.21
CA ASP A 16 21.04 -1.62 -1.58
C ASP A 16 19.73 -1.02 -2.07
N THR A 17 19.59 -0.88 -3.40
CA THR A 17 18.29 -0.55 -4.01
C THR A 17 17.43 -1.81 -4.07
N LEU A 18 16.18 -1.71 -3.61
CA LEU A 18 15.20 -2.78 -3.79
C LEU A 18 14.64 -2.72 -5.22
N GLU A 19 14.87 -3.78 -5.98
CA GLU A 19 14.44 -3.86 -7.37
C GLU A 19 12.92 -4.03 -7.48
N THR A 20 12.22 -2.99 -7.89
CA THR A 20 10.76 -2.99 -8.10
C THR A 20 10.36 -3.38 -9.53
N GLY A 21 11.29 -3.41 -10.47
CA GLY A 21 11.10 -3.73 -11.88
C GLY A 21 11.30 -2.52 -12.79
N LEU A 22 10.77 -2.59 -14.00
CA LEU A 22 10.86 -1.48 -14.98
C LEU A 22 10.05 -0.30 -14.48
N ILE A 23 10.73 0.83 -14.29
CA ILE A 23 10.11 2.12 -13.96
C ILE A 23 10.14 2.97 -15.23
N GLU A 24 8.95 3.31 -15.75
CA GLU A 24 8.80 4.20 -16.89
C GLU A 24 9.26 5.63 -16.57
N ALA A 25 9.43 6.45 -17.60
CA ALA A 25 9.65 7.89 -17.42
C ALA A 25 8.45 8.48 -16.64
N ASN A 26 8.73 9.39 -15.70
CA ASN A 26 7.73 10.03 -14.82
C ASN A 26 7.06 9.12 -13.77
N THR A 27 7.55 7.89 -13.60
CA THR A 27 7.10 6.96 -12.57
C THR A 27 8.05 6.99 -11.37
N PHE A 28 7.52 6.87 -10.17
CA PHE A 28 8.29 6.64 -8.95
C PHE A 28 7.61 5.57 -8.08
N VAL A 29 8.38 4.96 -7.20
CA VAL A 29 7.92 3.91 -6.29
C VAL A 29 8.16 4.32 -4.84
N ALA A 30 7.23 3.93 -3.96
CA ALA A 30 7.25 4.29 -2.55
C ALA A 30 6.50 3.28 -1.68
N ASN A 31 6.52 3.50 -0.37
CA ASN A 31 5.70 2.82 0.64
C ASN A 31 5.80 1.29 0.58
N PRO A 32 7.02 0.72 0.77
CA PRO A 32 7.20 -0.73 0.76
C PRO A 32 6.57 -1.37 2.00
N SER A 33 5.91 -2.51 1.81
CA SER A 33 5.40 -3.35 2.89
C SER A 33 5.66 -4.82 2.57
N PHE A 34 6.08 -5.59 3.57
CA PHE A 34 6.36 -7.02 3.44
C PHE A 34 5.34 -7.84 4.22
N SER A 35 4.96 -8.99 3.66
CA SER A 35 4.19 -9.99 4.40
C SER A 35 4.98 -10.51 5.60
N SER A 36 4.29 -11.04 6.61
CA SER A 36 4.92 -11.53 7.85
C SER A 36 5.96 -12.62 7.60
N ASP A 37 5.78 -13.44 6.57
CA ASP A 37 6.70 -14.50 6.15
C ASP A 37 7.80 -14.02 5.17
N GLN A 38 7.81 -12.72 4.83
CA GLN A 38 8.75 -12.10 3.90
C GLN A 38 8.70 -12.66 2.45
N THR A 39 7.63 -13.35 2.10
CA THR A 39 7.46 -13.94 0.76
C THR A 39 6.75 -13.01 -0.22
N LYS A 40 6.05 -11.99 0.27
CA LYS A 40 5.39 -10.96 -0.56
C LYS A 40 5.94 -9.58 -0.22
N PHE A 41 6.13 -8.78 -1.25
CA PHE A 41 6.56 -7.39 -1.17
C PHE A 41 5.58 -6.53 -1.95
N ILE A 42 4.91 -5.61 -1.26
CA ILE A 42 3.94 -4.68 -1.82
C ILE A 42 4.53 -3.28 -1.83
N TYR A 43 4.21 -2.50 -2.87
CA TYR A 43 4.65 -1.11 -2.99
C TYR A 43 3.68 -0.29 -3.84
N SER A 44 3.72 1.02 -3.66
CA SER A 44 3.01 1.98 -4.50
C SER A 44 3.86 2.33 -5.71
N GLN A 45 3.28 2.30 -6.90
CA GLN A 45 3.83 2.87 -8.12
C GLN A 45 2.98 4.06 -8.55
N CYS A 46 3.60 5.22 -8.67
CA CYS A 46 2.89 6.47 -8.87
C CYS A 46 3.39 7.18 -10.13
N ASN A 47 2.47 7.79 -10.87
CA ASN A 47 2.74 8.56 -12.07
C ASN A 47 2.15 9.97 -11.97
N TYR A 48 2.83 10.95 -12.54
CA TYR A 48 2.21 12.25 -12.78
C TYR A 48 1.22 12.10 -13.93
N LYS A 49 -0.02 12.58 -13.74
CA LYS A 49 -0.99 12.67 -14.84
C LYS A 49 -0.48 13.68 -15.88
N GLU A 50 -0.51 13.30 -17.15
CA GLU A 50 -0.03 14.12 -18.25
C GLU A 50 -0.67 15.51 -18.24
N GLY A 51 0.16 16.55 -18.34
CA GLY A 51 -0.28 17.95 -18.34
C GLY A 51 -0.76 18.49 -16.98
N THR A 52 -0.58 17.76 -15.88
CA THR A 52 -0.99 18.18 -14.54
C THR A 52 0.11 17.98 -13.51
N THR A 53 -0.09 18.52 -12.30
CA THR A 53 0.71 18.21 -11.11
C THR A 53 0.12 17.07 -10.27
N ASN A 54 -1.01 16.50 -10.71
CA ASN A 54 -1.69 15.46 -9.98
C ASN A 54 -0.95 14.13 -10.13
N ILE A 55 -0.90 13.38 -9.05
CA ILE A 55 -0.28 12.07 -8.96
C ILE A 55 -1.37 11.03 -8.85
N GLU A 56 -1.24 9.96 -9.63
CA GLU A 56 -2.07 8.75 -9.51
C GLU A 56 -1.19 7.58 -9.15
N CYS A 57 -1.59 6.84 -8.12
CA CYS A 57 -0.84 5.71 -7.58
C CYS A 57 -1.62 4.41 -7.72
N GLU A 58 -0.91 3.34 -8.00
CA GLU A 58 -1.42 1.99 -8.05
C GLU A 58 -0.56 1.07 -7.18
N LEU A 59 -1.15 0.06 -6.59
CA LEU A 59 -0.46 -0.93 -5.78
C LEU A 59 -0.02 -2.11 -6.64
N TYR A 60 1.22 -2.51 -6.42
CA TYR A 60 1.86 -3.66 -7.05
C TYR A 60 2.44 -4.57 -5.98
N PHE A 61 2.60 -5.84 -6.31
CA PHE A 61 3.30 -6.79 -5.47
C PHE A 61 4.29 -7.65 -6.26
N LYS A 62 5.21 -8.25 -5.54
CA LYS A 62 6.14 -9.28 -6.03
C LYS A 62 6.12 -10.44 -5.05
N VAL A 63 6.32 -11.64 -5.55
CA VAL A 63 6.40 -12.87 -4.75
C VAL A 63 7.85 -13.38 -4.80
N PHE A 64 8.35 -13.85 -3.65
CA PHE A 64 9.67 -14.46 -3.55
C PHE A 64 9.54 -15.98 -3.66
N GLU A 65 10.01 -16.53 -4.76
CA GLU A 65 9.96 -17.96 -5.06
C GLU A 65 11.29 -18.41 -5.68
N ASN A 66 11.74 -19.59 -5.31
CA ASN A 66 12.97 -20.19 -5.84
C ASN A 66 14.21 -19.27 -5.74
N GLY A 67 14.32 -18.51 -4.63
CA GLY A 67 15.43 -17.59 -4.38
C GLY A 67 15.39 -16.28 -5.16
N LYS A 68 14.27 -15.95 -5.83
CA LYS A 68 14.11 -14.74 -6.66
C LYS A 68 12.77 -14.06 -6.41
N TRP A 69 12.77 -12.73 -6.57
CA TRP A 69 11.55 -11.96 -6.68
C TRP A 69 10.94 -12.11 -8.08
N SER A 70 9.64 -12.30 -8.16
CA SER A 70 8.87 -12.30 -9.41
C SER A 70 9.01 -10.96 -10.17
N ARG A 71 8.49 -10.89 -11.40
CA ARG A 71 8.15 -9.61 -12.03
C ARG A 71 7.07 -8.91 -11.21
N PRO A 72 6.94 -7.58 -11.31
CA PRO A 72 5.84 -6.85 -10.70
C PRO A 72 4.49 -7.37 -11.18
N ILE A 73 3.57 -7.56 -10.25
CA ILE A 73 2.18 -7.95 -10.52
C ILE A 73 1.30 -6.82 -9.99
N LYS A 74 0.47 -6.26 -10.85
CA LYS A 74 -0.49 -5.23 -10.49
C LYS A 74 -1.65 -5.87 -9.73
N PHE A 75 -2.08 -5.27 -8.63
CA PHE A 75 -3.31 -5.68 -7.96
C PHE A 75 -4.53 -5.45 -8.86
N PRO A 76 -5.57 -6.30 -8.74
CA PRO A 76 -6.78 -6.19 -9.54
C PRO A 76 -7.63 -4.97 -9.18
N GLU A 77 -8.78 -4.79 -9.85
CA GLU A 77 -9.61 -3.58 -9.76
C GLU A 77 -10.24 -3.38 -8.38
N GLU A 78 -10.41 -4.44 -7.59
CA GLU A 78 -10.84 -4.35 -6.19
C GLU A 78 -9.90 -3.47 -5.35
N VAL A 79 -8.63 -3.45 -5.72
CA VAL A 79 -7.59 -2.61 -5.10
C VAL A 79 -7.33 -1.37 -5.94
N ASN A 80 -7.01 -1.53 -7.22
CA ASN A 80 -6.63 -0.44 -8.14
C ASN A 80 -7.82 -0.03 -9.02
N GLN A 81 -8.81 0.60 -8.41
CA GLN A 81 -9.98 1.09 -9.13
C GLN A 81 -9.57 2.15 -10.17
N LYS A 82 -10.03 1.96 -11.41
CA LYS A 82 -9.69 2.84 -12.53
C LYS A 82 -10.00 4.31 -12.24
N ASN A 83 -9.07 5.21 -12.56
CA ASN A 83 -9.11 6.66 -12.38
C ASN A 83 -8.95 7.13 -10.92
N TYR A 84 -8.67 6.24 -9.99
CA TYR A 84 -8.45 6.56 -8.58
C TYR A 84 -7.10 6.04 -8.13
N SER A 85 -6.55 6.67 -7.12
CA SER A 85 -5.30 6.24 -6.49
C SER A 85 -5.54 5.21 -5.40
N SER A 86 -4.64 4.21 -5.34
CA SER A 86 -4.48 3.32 -4.19
C SER A 86 -3.00 3.30 -3.80
N THR A 87 -2.71 3.51 -2.51
CA THR A 87 -1.34 3.75 -2.05
C THR A 87 -1.14 3.35 -0.59
N GLN A 88 0.10 3.39 -0.12
CA GLN A 88 0.50 3.25 1.29
C GLN A 88 -0.05 1.99 1.95
N ALA A 89 0.11 0.84 1.28
CA ALA A 89 -0.39 -0.43 1.77
C ALA A 89 0.42 -0.98 2.95
N SER A 90 -0.29 -1.61 3.88
CA SER A 90 0.26 -2.46 4.95
C SER A 90 -0.36 -3.84 4.86
N ILE A 91 0.47 -4.89 4.88
CA ILE A 91 0.01 -6.29 4.78
C ILE A 91 0.29 -7.04 6.08
N VAL A 92 -0.65 -7.86 6.49
CA VAL A 92 -0.57 -8.67 7.71
C VAL A 92 -1.28 -10.00 7.50
N LYS A 93 -0.87 -11.05 8.24
CA LYS A 93 -1.60 -12.32 8.24
C LYS A 93 -2.89 -12.16 9.04
N ASP A 94 -4.02 -12.44 8.41
CA ASP A 94 -5.32 -12.47 9.08
C ASP A 94 -5.49 -13.78 9.86
N ASN A 95 -5.62 -13.68 11.18
CA ASN A 95 -5.67 -14.85 12.05
C ASN A 95 -7.00 -15.65 11.95
N LEU A 96 -8.06 -15.05 11.43
CA LEU A 96 -9.36 -15.70 11.30
C LEU A 96 -9.45 -16.53 10.03
N THR A 97 -8.98 -15.99 8.93
CA THR A 97 -9.07 -16.62 7.61
C THR A 97 -7.80 -17.36 7.20
N GLY A 98 -6.66 -17.05 7.83
CA GLY A 98 -5.35 -17.53 7.41
C GLY A 98 -4.84 -16.91 6.10
N LEU A 99 -5.57 -15.98 5.51
CA LEU A 99 -5.17 -15.23 4.31
C LEU A 99 -4.31 -14.01 4.69
N ASP A 100 -3.71 -13.37 3.70
CA ASP A 100 -3.11 -12.07 3.90
C ASP A 100 -4.20 -10.99 3.83
N ARG A 101 -4.21 -10.09 4.83
CA ARG A 101 -5.06 -8.90 4.85
C ARG A 101 -4.21 -7.69 4.52
N MET A 102 -4.67 -6.88 3.58
CA MET A 102 -4.03 -5.62 3.25
C MET A 102 -4.94 -4.46 3.65
N TYR A 103 -4.35 -3.46 4.29
CA TYR A 103 -4.93 -2.14 4.51
C TYR A 103 -4.25 -1.16 3.57
N PHE A 104 -4.99 -0.25 2.96
CA PHE A 104 -4.43 0.73 2.02
C PHE A 104 -5.28 2.00 1.99
N ALA A 105 -4.68 3.12 1.59
CA ALA A 105 -5.39 4.37 1.37
C ALA A 105 -5.84 4.48 -0.09
N SER A 106 -7.06 4.96 -0.33
CA SER A 106 -7.60 5.19 -1.67
C SER A 106 -8.56 6.36 -1.70
N ASN A 107 -8.54 7.15 -2.78
CA ASN A 107 -9.47 8.25 -3.03
C ASN A 107 -10.63 7.85 -3.94
N ARG A 108 -11.03 6.57 -3.91
CA ARG A 108 -12.18 6.05 -4.67
C ARG A 108 -13.51 6.67 -4.21
N PRO A 109 -14.57 6.69 -5.07
CA PRO A 109 -15.77 7.51 -4.82
C PRO A 109 -16.71 7.00 -3.73
N ASP A 110 -16.53 5.77 -3.26
CA ASP A 110 -17.34 5.15 -2.21
C ASP A 110 -16.79 5.43 -0.78
N GLY A 111 -15.86 6.39 -0.67
CA GLY A 111 -15.30 6.89 0.57
C GLY A 111 -16.14 7.95 1.27
N LYS A 112 -15.63 8.45 2.38
CA LYS A 112 -16.23 9.55 3.14
C LYS A 112 -15.57 10.90 2.85
N GLY A 113 -14.29 10.87 2.47
CA GLY A 113 -13.47 12.06 2.33
C GLY A 113 -12.65 12.09 1.05
N GLY A 114 -11.44 12.57 1.18
CA GLY A 114 -10.44 12.54 0.10
C GLY A 114 -9.83 11.16 -0.04
N TYR A 115 -8.86 10.82 0.80
CA TYR A 115 -8.34 9.47 0.94
C TYR A 115 -8.92 8.80 2.17
N ASP A 116 -9.41 7.60 1.98
CA ASP A 116 -9.98 6.75 3.03
C ASP A 116 -9.18 5.44 3.14
N VAL A 117 -9.18 4.82 4.32
CA VAL A 117 -8.58 3.51 4.54
C VAL A 117 -9.57 2.41 4.17
N TYR A 118 -9.09 1.49 3.33
CA TYR A 118 -9.80 0.29 2.89
C TYR A 118 -9.06 -0.97 3.31
N THR A 119 -9.75 -2.11 3.30
CA THR A 119 -9.13 -3.42 3.50
C THR A 119 -9.60 -4.44 2.48
N VAL A 120 -8.72 -5.37 2.12
CA VAL A 120 -9.02 -6.56 1.31
C VAL A 120 -8.34 -7.79 1.91
N LEU A 121 -8.90 -8.97 1.63
CA LEU A 121 -8.20 -10.25 1.80
C LEU A 121 -7.56 -10.66 0.48
N ILE A 122 -6.30 -11.08 0.52
CA ILE A 122 -5.53 -11.53 -0.63
C ILE A 122 -5.41 -13.05 -0.56
N ARG A 123 -5.83 -13.74 -1.63
CA ARG A 123 -5.70 -15.20 -1.78
C ARG A 123 -4.33 -15.57 -2.31
N ASP A 124 -3.98 -16.85 -2.25
CA ASP A 124 -2.66 -17.35 -2.69
C ASP A 124 -2.43 -17.13 -4.19
N ASP A 125 -3.49 -17.13 -5.00
CA ASP A 125 -3.43 -16.82 -6.44
C ASP A 125 -3.30 -15.33 -6.76
N GLY A 126 -3.27 -14.46 -5.75
CA GLY A 126 -3.18 -13.00 -5.89
C GLY A 126 -4.52 -12.30 -6.10
N SER A 127 -5.64 -13.05 -6.21
CA SER A 127 -6.98 -12.46 -6.26
C SER A 127 -7.34 -11.83 -4.91
N CYS A 128 -8.20 -10.81 -4.94
CA CYS A 128 -8.63 -10.09 -3.75
C CYS A 128 -10.13 -10.31 -3.45
N SER A 129 -10.52 -10.11 -2.19
CA SER A 129 -11.92 -9.87 -1.86
C SER A 129 -12.37 -8.50 -2.40
N ALA A 130 -13.66 -8.20 -2.40
CA ALA A 130 -14.12 -6.83 -2.54
C ALA A 130 -13.42 -5.94 -1.49
N ALA A 131 -13.11 -4.69 -1.86
CA ALA A 131 -12.56 -3.74 -0.91
C ALA A 131 -13.66 -3.29 0.05
N GLU A 132 -13.35 -3.29 1.34
CA GLU A 132 -14.23 -2.84 2.40
C GLU A 132 -13.74 -1.49 2.94
N ASN A 133 -14.62 -0.48 2.93
CA ASN A 133 -14.34 0.81 3.55
C ASN A 133 -14.33 0.66 5.08
N LEU A 134 -13.30 1.13 5.76
CA LEU A 134 -13.25 1.14 7.22
C LEU A 134 -14.00 2.36 7.79
N GLU A 135 -15.31 2.38 7.60
CA GLU A 135 -16.17 3.51 7.91
C GLU A 135 -16.03 4.07 9.34
N ILE A 136 -15.64 3.23 10.28
CA ILE A 136 -15.49 3.62 11.70
C ILE A 136 -14.33 4.60 11.92
N ILE A 137 -13.31 4.56 11.06
CA ILE A 137 -12.13 5.42 11.18
C ILE A 137 -12.08 6.48 10.09
N ASN A 138 -12.75 6.26 8.96
CA ASN A 138 -12.76 7.19 7.83
C ASN A 138 -13.65 8.40 8.11
N THR A 139 -13.20 9.58 7.68
CA THR A 139 -13.79 10.90 7.96
C THR A 139 -14.01 11.68 6.65
N PRO A 140 -14.62 12.88 6.68
CA PRO A 140 -14.62 13.77 5.51
C PRO A 140 -13.24 14.32 5.11
N GLY A 141 -12.20 14.08 5.89
CA GLY A 141 -10.82 14.44 5.59
C GLY A 141 -10.07 13.37 4.80
N ASP A 142 -8.80 13.25 5.10
CA ASP A 142 -7.90 12.25 4.50
C ASP A 142 -7.35 11.33 5.59
N GLU A 143 -7.40 10.03 5.37
CA GLU A 143 -6.78 9.01 6.19
C GLU A 143 -5.69 8.28 5.39
N TYR A 144 -4.46 8.27 5.93
CA TYR A 144 -3.27 7.75 5.27
C TYR A 144 -2.46 6.79 6.13
N SER A 145 -1.48 6.13 5.49
CA SER A 145 -0.43 5.34 6.12
C SER A 145 -0.94 4.28 7.10
N PRO A 146 -1.95 3.47 6.74
CA PRO A 146 -2.43 2.44 7.65
C PRO A 146 -1.33 1.43 7.97
N TYR A 147 -1.18 1.10 9.25
CA TYR A 147 -0.26 0.08 9.74
C TYR A 147 -0.92 -0.77 10.82
N TYR A 148 -1.06 -2.06 10.57
CA TYR A 148 -1.60 -2.98 11.57
C TYR A 148 -0.49 -3.64 12.38
N SER A 149 -0.50 -3.43 13.68
CA SER A 149 0.39 -4.09 14.63
C SER A 149 -0.25 -5.37 15.17
N THR A 150 0.33 -6.51 14.84
CA THR A 150 -0.11 -7.81 15.39
C THR A 150 0.12 -7.92 16.88
N LYS A 151 1.13 -7.24 17.41
CA LYS A 151 1.48 -7.23 18.84
C LYS A 151 0.42 -6.51 19.69
N SER A 152 0.01 -5.30 19.28
CA SER A 152 -1.01 -4.51 19.99
C SER A 152 -2.43 -4.80 19.52
N LYS A 153 -2.60 -5.56 18.42
CA LYS A 153 -3.90 -5.82 17.75
C LYS A 153 -4.61 -4.50 17.36
N SER A 154 -3.83 -3.52 16.93
CA SER A 154 -4.32 -2.17 16.64
C SER A 154 -3.93 -1.76 15.23
N LEU A 155 -4.82 -1.05 14.55
CA LEU A 155 -4.55 -0.35 13.30
C LEU A 155 -4.15 1.09 13.63
N TYR A 156 -2.97 1.49 13.19
CA TYR A 156 -2.49 2.88 13.25
C TYR A 156 -2.66 3.51 11.88
N PHE A 157 -3.02 4.77 11.84
CA PHE A 157 -3.18 5.55 10.62
C PHE A 157 -2.97 7.03 10.94
N SER A 158 -2.75 7.85 9.92
CA SER A 158 -2.68 9.30 10.04
C SER A 158 -3.94 9.93 9.46
N SER A 159 -4.46 10.99 10.08
CA SER A 159 -5.65 11.72 9.61
C SER A 159 -5.47 13.23 9.78
N ASN A 160 -6.04 14.01 8.84
CA ASN A 160 -6.09 15.46 8.96
C ASN A 160 -7.43 15.98 9.52
N TYR A 161 -8.33 15.09 9.94
CA TYR A 161 -9.68 15.45 10.42
C TYR A 161 -9.96 15.00 11.85
N HIS A 162 -9.39 13.89 12.33
CA HIS A 162 -9.50 13.50 13.73
C HIS A 162 -8.90 14.55 14.65
N ASN A 163 -9.40 14.63 15.89
CA ASN A 163 -8.86 15.56 16.89
C ASN A 163 -7.38 15.27 17.13
N GLY A 164 -6.52 16.24 16.88
CA GLY A 164 -5.07 16.14 16.96
C GLY A 164 -4.43 17.50 17.13
N PHE A 165 -3.15 17.59 16.81
CA PHE A 165 -2.37 18.85 16.90
C PHE A 165 -2.36 19.63 15.58
N GLY A 166 -3.00 19.12 14.54
CA GLY A 166 -3.14 19.72 13.21
C GLY A 166 -2.29 19.05 12.14
N GLY A 167 -2.72 19.17 10.88
CA GLY A 167 -2.11 18.47 9.77
C GLY A 167 -2.50 16.98 9.76
N LEU A 168 -1.58 16.12 9.39
CA LEU A 168 -1.72 14.65 9.48
C LEU A 168 -1.10 14.20 10.82
N ASP A 169 -1.96 13.83 11.75
CA ASP A 169 -1.58 13.30 13.08
C ASP A 169 -1.74 11.78 13.14
#